data_650c75de4c4ea6f8a485261656aa390b
#
_entry.id   650c75de4c4ea6f8a485261656aa390b
#
_cell.length_a   1.000
_cell.length_b   1.000
_cell.length_c   1.000
_cell.angle_alpha   90.00
_cell.angle_beta   90.00
_cell.angle_gamma   90.00
#
_symmetry.space_group_name_H-M   'P 1'
#
loop_
_entity.id
_entity.type
_entity.pdbx_description
1 polymer ?
#
loop_
_entity_poly.entity_id
_entity_poly.type
_entity_poly.pdbx_seq_one_letter_code
_entity_poly.pdbx_strand_id
1 'polypeptide(L)'
;MIERLSAITLATHDMPRAVQFYRMLGFELKYGGDNAAFTSFRAGAGYLNLISQPAQRRWSWWGRVIFYEADVDALYKRVVAAGYRPEAEPRDAEWGERYFHVTDPDGHELSFAWPLRT
;
A
#
# COMPACT_ATOMS: atom_id res chain seq x y z
N MET A 1 5.76 6.53 -26.60
CA MET A 1 6.40 5.66 -25.59
C MET A 1 5.84 5.98 -24.21
N ILE A 2 5.65 4.92 -23.41
CA ILE A 2 5.15 5.13 -22.05
C ILE A 2 6.22 5.83 -21.23
N GLU A 3 5.81 6.89 -20.49
CA GLU A 3 6.75 7.70 -19.71
C GLU A 3 7.03 7.13 -18.34
N ARG A 4 5.99 6.72 -17.62
CA ARG A 4 6.11 6.15 -16.28
C ARG A 4 4.76 5.66 -15.80
N LEU A 5 4.78 4.95 -14.68
CA LEU A 5 3.55 4.63 -13.97
C LEU A 5 3.10 5.88 -13.21
N SER A 6 1.90 6.38 -13.48
CA SER A 6 1.35 7.56 -12.82
C SER A 6 0.71 7.23 -11.49
N ALA A 7 -0.17 6.24 -11.49
CA ALA A 7 -0.95 5.90 -10.31
C ALA A 7 -1.42 4.45 -10.40
N ILE A 8 -1.75 3.91 -9.24
CA ILE A 8 -2.48 2.67 -9.14
C ILE A 8 -3.77 2.96 -8.37
N THR A 9 -4.90 2.42 -8.82
CA THR A 9 -6.19 2.63 -8.18
C THR A 9 -6.69 1.31 -7.62
N LEU A 10 -6.97 1.29 -6.32
CA LEU A 10 -7.41 0.10 -5.59
C LEU A 10 -8.85 0.28 -5.14
N ALA A 11 -9.64 -0.80 -5.29
CA ALA A 11 -11.03 -0.78 -4.85
C ALA A 11 -11.12 -0.97 -3.34
N THR A 12 -12.12 -0.31 -2.73
CA THR A 12 -12.41 -0.53 -1.31
C THR A 12 -13.91 -0.64 -1.09
N HIS A 13 -14.30 -1.45 -0.13
CA HIS A 13 -15.69 -1.51 0.33
C HIS A 13 -15.95 -0.57 1.51
N ASP A 14 -14.89 0.05 2.03
CA ASP A 14 -14.99 0.87 3.25
C ASP A 14 -13.90 1.94 3.20
N MET A 15 -14.27 3.12 2.69
CA MET A 15 -13.30 4.20 2.50
C MET A 15 -12.63 4.65 3.82
N PRO A 16 -13.38 4.86 4.92
CA PRO A 16 -12.71 5.26 6.16
C PRO A 16 -11.66 4.25 6.64
N ARG A 17 -11.98 2.97 6.55
CA ARG A 17 -11.05 1.90 6.95
C ARG A 17 -9.81 1.88 6.06
N ALA A 18 -10.00 2.02 4.76
CA ALA A 18 -8.89 2.03 3.81
C ALA A 18 -8.01 3.27 4.00
N VAL A 19 -8.63 4.43 4.16
CA VAL A 19 -7.89 5.68 4.40
C VAL A 19 -7.04 5.59 5.66
N GLN A 20 -7.61 5.05 6.73
CA GLN A 20 -6.88 4.88 7.99
C GLN A 20 -5.65 3.99 7.79
N PHE A 21 -5.80 2.91 7.03
CA PHE A 21 -4.70 1.98 6.77
C PHE A 21 -3.57 2.66 5.99
N TYR A 22 -3.90 3.36 4.91
CA TYR A 22 -2.86 3.99 4.07
C TYR A 22 -2.20 5.18 4.76
N ARG A 23 -2.94 5.92 5.58
CA ARG A 23 -2.33 6.97 6.41
C ARG A 23 -1.39 6.38 7.44
N MET A 24 -1.74 5.26 8.03
CA MET A 24 -0.88 4.54 8.99
C MET A 24 0.44 4.15 8.33
N LEU A 25 0.40 3.74 7.06
CA LEU A 25 1.61 3.40 6.30
C LEU A 25 2.48 4.62 5.98
N GLY A 26 1.95 5.82 6.16
CA GLY A 26 2.71 7.05 5.92
C GLY A 26 2.42 7.72 4.59
N PHE A 27 1.46 7.22 3.82
CA PHE A 27 1.06 7.90 2.60
C PHE A 27 0.39 9.24 2.94
N GLU A 28 0.77 10.27 2.21
CA GLU A 28 0.23 11.61 2.41
C GLU A 28 -1.05 11.79 1.60
N LEU A 29 -2.13 12.19 2.29
CA LEU A 29 -3.42 12.44 1.63
C LEU A 29 -3.30 13.64 0.70
N LYS A 30 -3.69 13.45 -0.55
CA LYS A 30 -3.66 14.48 -1.58
C LYS A 30 -5.06 15.01 -1.86
N TYR A 31 -6.06 14.11 -1.90
CA TYR A 31 -7.43 14.45 -2.29
C TYR A 31 -8.39 13.44 -1.68
N GLY A 32 -9.59 13.89 -1.34
CA GLY A 32 -10.63 13.04 -0.82
C GLY A 32 -10.50 12.81 0.68
N GLY A 33 -10.71 11.59 1.12
CA GLY A 33 -10.67 11.20 2.53
C GLY A 33 -11.83 10.29 2.88
N ASP A 34 -12.13 10.19 4.18
CA ASP A 34 -13.08 9.22 4.73
C ASP A 34 -14.46 9.25 4.08
N ASN A 35 -14.95 10.43 3.70
CA ASN A 35 -16.31 10.58 3.18
C ASN A 35 -16.37 10.68 1.67
N ALA A 36 -15.26 10.47 0.99
CA ALA A 36 -15.20 10.59 -0.47
C ALA A 36 -15.38 9.24 -1.13
N ALA A 37 -15.90 9.24 -2.34
CA ALA A 37 -15.99 8.03 -3.16
C ALA A 37 -14.66 7.72 -3.84
N PHE A 38 -13.77 8.70 -3.91
CA PHE A 38 -12.45 8.57 -4.51
C PHE A 38 -11.44 9.33 -3.67
N THR A 39 -10.33 8.69 -3.34
CA THR A 39 -9.27 9.28 -2.51
C THR A 39 -7.93 9.05 -3.20
N SER A 40 -7.04 10.03 -3.10
CA SER A 40 -5.70 9.93 -3.69
C SER A 40 -4.65 10.28 -2.65
N PHE A 41 -3.61 9.46 -2.59
CA PHE A 41 -2.43 9.67 -1.75
C PHE A 41 -1.21 9.86 -2.62
N ARG A 42 -0.23 10.59 -2.12
CA ARG A 42 1.06 10.69 -2.79
C ARG A 42 1.87 9.41 -2.57
N ALA A 43 2.50 8.94 -3.64
CA ALA A 43 3.40 7.79 -3.59
C ALA A 43 4.65 8.16 -4.40
N GLY A 44 5.55 8.92 -3.76
CA GLY A 44 6.71 9.47 -4.46
C GLY A 44 6.28 10.41 -5.58
N ALA A 45 6.71 10.14 -6.80
CA ALA A 45 6.32 10.93 -7.96
C ALA A 45 4.95 10.51 -8.53
N GLY A 46 4.39 9.42 -8.04
CA GLY A 46 3.08 8.92 -8.48
C GLY A 46 2.06 9.01 -7.38
N TYR A 47 0.97 8.25 -7.56
CA TYR A 47 -0.15 8.28 -6.62
C TYR A 47 -0.69 6.89 -6.36
N LEU A 48 -1.25 6.70 -5.17
CA LEU A 48 -2.08 5.55 -4.85
C LEU A 48 -3.48 6.06 -4.61
N ASN A 49 -4.42 5.55 -5.38
CA ASN A 49 -5.82 5.97 -5.30
C ASN A 49 -6.67 4.87 -4.71
N LEU A 50 -7.76 5.28 -4.05
CA LEU A 50 -8.79 4.37 -3.56
C LEU A 50 -10.10 4.78 -4.20
N ILE A 51 -10.87 3.79 -4.65
CA ILE A 51 -12.20 4.04 -5.20
C ILE A 51 -13.22 3.14 -4.49
N SER A 52 -14.30 3.76 -4.00
CA SER A 52 -15.38 3.01 -3.35
C SER A 52 -16.08 2.13 -4.35
N GLN A 53 -16.33 0.89 -3.96
CA GLN A 53 -17.11 -0.06 -4.75
C GLN A 53 -18.21 -0.66 -3.90
N PRO A 54 -19.37 -0.96 -4.50
CA PRO A 54 -20.47 -1.55 -3.75
C PRO A 54 -20.11 -2.95 -3.26
N ALA A 55 -20.75 -3.39 -2.18
CA ALA A 55 -20.42 -4.65 -1.52
C ALA A 55 -20.51 -5.87 -2.44
N GLN A 56 -21.42 -5.83 -3.44
CA GLN A 56 -21.59 -6.94 -4.36
C GLN A 56 -20.47 -7.00 -5.41
N ARG A 57 -19.70 -5.95 -5.59
CA ARG A 57 -18.56 -6.00 -6.48
C ARG A 57 -17.41 -6.69 -5.78
N ARG A 58 -16.94 -7.80 -6.34
CA ARG A 58 -15.89 -8.60 -5.71
C ARG A 58 -14.65 -8.65 -6.58
N TRP A 59 -13.53 -8.90 -5.94
CA TRP A 59 -12.24 -9.13 -6.60
C TRP A 59 -11.51 -10.25 -5.88
N SER A 60 -10.53 -10.83 -6.56
CA SER A 60 -9.66 -11.84 -6.00
C SER A 60 -8.21 -11.35 -6.08
N TRP A 61 -7.26 -12.19 -5.75
CA TRP A 61 -5.85 -11.80 -5.83
C TRP A 61 -5.52 -11.44 -7.28
N TRP A 62 -4.96 -10.24 -7.48
CA TRP A 62 -4.64 -9.70 -8.80
C TRP A 62 -3.15 -9.47 -8.99
N GLY A 63 -2.32 -9.76 -7.98
CA GLY A 63 -0.92 -9.45 -7.98
C GLY A 63 -0.60 -8.58 -6.78
N ARG A 64 0.44 -7.79 -6.88
CA ARG A 64 0.81 -6.88 -5.80
C ARG A 64 1.41 -5.62 -6.36
N VAL A 65 1.38 -4.56 -5.56
CA VAL A 65 2.10 -3.34 -5.84
C VAL A 65 3.30 -3.26 -4.89
N ILE A 66 4.43 -2.85 -5.42
CA ILE A 66 5.68 -2.75 -4.66
C ILE A 66 6.05 -1.28 -4.53
N PHE A 67 6.22 -0.83 -3.29
CA PHE A 67 6.67 0.52 -2.99
C PHE A 67 8.07 0.47 -2.43
N TYR A 68 8.91 1.43 -2.80
CA TYR A 68 10.19 1.60 -2.15
C TYR A 68 10.00 2.44 -0.89
N GLU A 69 10.61 1.98 0.19
CA GLU A 69 10.59 2.61 1.50
C GLU A 69 11.99 2.45 2.09
N ALA A 70 12.67 3.57 2.33
CA ALA A 70 14.08 3.54 2.76
C ALA A 70 14.29 2.81 4.08
N ASP A 71 13.32 2.85 4.99
CA ASP A 71 13.41 2.17 6.28
C ASP A 71 12.32 1.12 6.40
N VAL A 72 12.53 0.01 5.73
CA VAL A 72 11.59 -1.11 5.68
C VAL A 72 11.28 -1.63 7.08
N ASP A 73 12.29 -1.76 7.93
CA ASP A 73 12.10 -2.30 9.29
C ASP A 73 11.27 -1.38 10.18
N ALA A 74 11.47 -0.07 10.07
CA ALA A 74 10.69 0.89 10.84
C ALA A 74 9.22 0.86 10.42
N LEU A 75 8.95 0.76 9.12
CA LEU A 75 7.60 0.64 8.63
C LEU A 75 6.94 -0.65 9.11
N TYR A 76 7.66 -1.76 9.07
CA TYR A 76 7.16 -3.02 9.59
C TYR A 76 6.72 -2.89 11.06
N LYS A 77 7.57 -2.29 11.89
CA LYS A 77 7.26 -2.09 13.31
C LYS A 77 6.02 -1.22 13.49
N ARG A 78 5.88 -0.18 12.67
CA ARG A 78 4.68 0.69 12.72
C ARG A 78 3.42 -0.10 12.39
N VAL A 79 3.48 -0.93 11.36
CA VAL A 79 2.34 -1.74 10.92
C VAL A 79 1.90 -2.68 12.04
N VAL A 80 2.85 -3.37 12.65
CA VAL A 80 2.56 -4.29 13.76
C VAL A 80 2.01 -3.55 14.96
N ALA A 81 2.61 -2.40 15.31
CA ALA A 81 2.16 -1.59 16.45
C ALA A 81 0.73 -1.07 16.24
N ALA A 82 0.32 -0.85 15.01
CA ALA A 82 -1.03 -0.40 14.68
C ALA A 82 -2.06 -1.53 14.67
N GLY A 83 -1.63 -2.77 14.92
CA GLY A 83 -2.53 -3.91 15.03
C GLY A 83 -2.71 -4.72 13.75
N TYR A 84 -1.98 -4.42 12.71
CA TYR A 84 -2.05 -5.19 11.47
C TYR A 84 -1.02 -6.31 11.47
N ARG A 85 -1.22 -7.30 10.60
CA ARG A 85 -0.37 -8.48 10.53
C ARG A 85 0.29 -8.63 9.16
N PRO A 86 1.55 -8.21 9.02
CA PRO A 86 2.31 -8.53 7.80
C PRO A 86 2.43 -10.05 7.64
N GLU A 87 2.68 -10.49 6.40
CA GLU A 87 2.84 -11.90 6.09
C GLU A 87 3.99 -12.54 6.86
N ALA A 88 5.11 -11.81 6.96
CA ALA A 88 6.30 -12.24 7.67
C ALA A 88 7.14 -11.01 8.03
N GLU A 89 8.18 -11.22 8.83
CA GLU A 89 9.13 -10.16 9.15
C GLU A 89 9.92 -9.76 7.90
N PRO A 90 10.48 -8.54 7.87
CA PRO A 90 11.35 -8.16 6.77
C PRO A 90 12.51 -9.12 6.59
N ARG A 91 12.86 -9.37 5.34
CA ARG A 91 13.95 -10.28 5.01
C ARG A 91 14.69 -9.80 3.77
N ASP A 92 15.91 -10.26 3.64
CA ASP A 92 16.74 -9.95 2.49
C ASP A 92 16.47 -10.98 1.39
N ALA A 93 16.13 -10.48 0.21
CA ALA A 93 15.87 -11.33 -0.93
C ALA A 93 17.13 -11.54 -1.76
N GLU A 94 17.21 -12.67 -2.45
CA GLU A 94 18.37 -12.98 -3.26
C GLU A 94 18.52 -12.05 -4.47
N TRP A 95 17.45 -11.34 -4.86
CA TRP A 95 17.55 -10.35 -5.94
C TRP A 95 18.06 -8.99 -5.46
N GLY A 96 18.43 -8.87 -4.17
CA GLY A 96 19.14 -7.69 -3.69
C GLY A 96 18.28 -6.63 -3.04
N GLU A 97 17.15 -7.01 -2.45
CA GLU A 97 16.29 -6.08 -1.73
C GLU A 97 15.88 -6.65 -0.38
N ARG A 98 15.69 -5.75 0.59
CA ARG A 98 15.03 -6.10 1.85
C ARG A 98 13.56 -5.73 1.72
N TYR A 99 12.66 -6.61 2.14
CA TYR A 99 11.24 -6.40 1.88
C TYR A 99 10.34 -7.11 2.90
N PHE A 100 9.08 -6.67 2.96
CA PHE A 100 8.00 -7.45 3.58
C PHE A 100 6.71 -7.19 2.81
N HIS A 101 5.76 -8.10 2.97
CA HIS A 101 4.43 -7.98 2.36
C HIS A 101 3.39 -7.75 3.44
N VAL A 102 2.36 -6.97 3.11
CA VAL A 102 1.19 -6.81 3.97
C VAL A 102 -0.05 -6.70 3.08
N THR A 103 -1.14 -7.31 3.52
CA THR A 103 -2.42 -7.23 2.82
C THR A 103 -3.24 -6.12 3.43
N ASP A 104 -3.82 -5.26 2.59
CA ASP A 104 -4.66 -4.18 3.08
C ASP A 104 -6.02 -4.70 3.52
N PRO A 105 -6.89 -3.86 4.15
CA PRO A 105 -8.19 -4.32 4.65
C PRO A 105 -9.12 -4.87 3.58
N ASP A 106 -8.90 -4.57 2.32
CA ASP A 106 -9.73 -5.04 1.22
C ASP A 106 -9.11 -6.23 0.46
N GLY A 107 -8.00 -6.76 0.95
CA GLY A 107 -7.38 -7.94 0.38
C GLY A 107 -6.32 -7.65 -0.67
N HIS A 108 -5.93 -6.40 -0.87
CA HIS A 108 -4.87 -6.06 -1.82
C HIS A 108 -3.51 -6.29 -1.20
N GLU A 109 -2.63 -6.98 -1.92
CA GLU A 109 -1.31 -7.30 -1.43
C GLU A 109 -0.33 -6.18 -1.78
N LEU A 110 0.34 -5.67 -0.74
CA LEU A 110 1.35 -4.63 -0.88
C LEU A 110 2.70 -5.17 -0.48
N SER A 111 3.75 -4.67 -1.12
CA SER A 111 5.12 -4.99 -0.73
C SER A 111 5.88 -3.68 -0.51
N PHE A 112 6.68 -3.66 0.54
CA PHE A 112 7.57 -2.53 0.82
C PHE A 112 8.99 -3.05 0.78
N ALA A 113 9.83 -2.41 -0.02
CA ALA A 113 11.16 -2.92 -0.33
C ALA A 113 12.17 -1.78 -0.41
N TRP A 114 13.44 -2.11 -0.27
CA TRP A 114 14.53 -1.17 -0.48
C TRP A 114 15.77 -1.94 -0.92
N PRO A 115 16.54 -1.42 -1.88
CA PRO A 115 17.74 -2.10 -2.33
C PRO A 115 18.75 -2.27 -1.21
N LEU A 116 19.37 -3.44 -1.15
CA LEU A 116 20.47 -3.69 -0.23
C LEU A 116 21.70 -2.96 -0.71
N ARG A 117 22.52 -2.55 0.26
CA ARG A 117 23.80 -1.92 -0.10
C ARG A 117 24.76 -2.99 -0.60
N THR A 118 25.52 -2.64 -1.60
CA THR A 118 26.56 -3.50 -2.13
C THR A 118 27.93 -3.06 -1.64
#